data_4e55e06ea5c202d19b430c2e908344a4
#
_entry.id   4e55e06ea5c202d19b430c2e908344a4
#
_cell.length_a   1.000
_cell.length_b   1.000
_cell.length_c   1.000
_cell.angle_alpha   90.00
_cell.angle_beta   90.00
_cell.angle_gamma   90.00
#
_symmetry.space_group_name_H-M   'P 1'
#
loop_
_entity.id
_entity.type
_entity.pdbx_description
1 polymer ?
#
loop_
_entity_poly.entity_id
_entity_poly.type
_entity_poly.pdbx_seq_one_letter_code
_entity_poly.pdbx_strand_id
1 'polypeptide(L)'
;MIKQKLQKPLSMKIKIFNSLAFIFIFILFTSVYEQKFLQEFQAKAYYFSKSKMDLGKWGARLSEAQKKEVEARMKNRLEKGYVLSFNKEESVFIEEDQLDAISGATDSWGKNFAPGKQYKNVKTNTQLQEQEFYGKKFLVKDVLQPIEWSLGSETKKIGNYSCFKATASIPSDELTWYSFSWDKLRNSAESDSTGLKEVKMTQIEAWYAPQIPVRHGPLDYWGLPGLILEVSANNTTMLCSKIIINPGEIIEIEAPTKGKEVSKTEYQNIITDKMKEFRNNRRRR
;
A
#
# COMPACT_ATOMS: atom_id res chain seq x y z
N MET A 1 79.54 -48.56 -20.96
CA MET A 1 78.66 -47.59 -21.63
C MET A 1 77.26 -47.75 -20.94
N ILE A 2 76.98 -46.85 -20.02
CA ILE A 2 75.79 -46.88 -19.16
C ILE A 2 74.79 -45.96 -19.78
N LYS A 3 73.60 -46.51 -20.14
CA LYS A 3 72.44 -45.74 -20.57
C LYS A 3 71.67 -45.23 -19.33
N GLN A 4 71.81 -43.96 -19.03
CA GLN A 4 70.93 -43.26 -18.11
C GLN A 4 69.56 -43.08 -18.75
N LYS A 5 68.54 -43.72 -18.17
CA LYS A 5 67.12 -43.58 -18.56
C LYS A 5 66.55 -42.33 -17.90
N LEU A 6 66.23 -41.30 -18.68
CA LEU A 6 65.51 -40.11 -18.21
C LEU A 6 64.12 -40.49 -17.67
N GLN A 7 63.97 -40.48 -16.36
CA GLN A 7 62.64 -40.47 -15.75
C GLN A 7 62.24 -39.06 -15.35
N LYS A 8 61.56 -38.36 -16.20
CA LYS A 8 60.76 -37.15 -15.98
C LYS A 8 59.75 -37.08 -17.11
N PRO A 9 58.45 -36.87 -16.90
CA PRO A 9 57.78 -35.79 -16.16
C PRO A 9 56.36 -36.13 -15.59
N LEU A 10 56.14 -37.27 -15.02
CA LEU A 10 54.78 -37.65 -14.57
C LEU A 10 54.33 -36.87 -13.30
N SER A 11 55.27 -36.59 -12.37
CA SER A 11 54.97 -35.91 -11.10
C SER A 11 54.62 -34.43 -11.27
N MET A 12 55.15 -33.81 -12.31
CA MET A 12 54.89 -32.38 -12.59
C MET A 12 53.49 -32.16 -13.20
N LYS A 13 53.02 -33.10 -14.04
CA LYS A 13 51.64 -33.06 -14.60
C LYS A 13 50.57 -33.27 -13.52
N ILE A 14 50.82 -34.15 -12.55
CA ILE A 14 49.88 -34.37 -11.41
C ILE A 14 49.79 -33.16 -10.48
N LYS A 15 50.91 -32.49 -10.22
CA LYS A 15 50.95 -31.24 -9.41
C LYS A 15 50.19 -30.08 -10.09
N ILE A 16 50.33 -29.94 -11.40
CA ILE A 16 49.62 -28.91 -12.18
C ILE A 16 48.12 -29.23 -12.22
N PHE A 17 47.73 -30.50 -12.41
CA PHE A 17 46.33 -30.92 -12.41
C PHE A 17 45.63 -30.67 -11.05
N ASN A 18 46.31 -31.01 -9.94
CA ASN A 18 45.80 -30.76 -8.61
C ASN A 18 45.69 -29.26 -8.31
N SER A 19 46.63 -28.42 -8.76
CA SER A 19 46.59 -26.96 -8.62
C SER A 19 45.43 -26.36 -9.40
N LEU A 20 45.18 -26.81 -10.64
CA LEU A 20 44.03 -26.38 -11.46
C LEU A 20 42.68 -26.79 -10.84
N ALA A 21 42.58 -28.00 -10.28
CA ALA A 21 41.41 -28.46 -9.60
C ALA A 21 41.09 -27.62 -8.33
N PHE A 22 42.14 -27.25 -7.57
CA PHE A 22 41.97 -26.35 -6.40
C PHE A 22 41.49 -24.96 -6.80
N ILE A 23 42.01 -24.38 -7.88
CA ILE A 23 41.58 -23.08 -8.42
C ILE A 23 40.12 -23.15 -8.89
N PHE A 24 39.75 -24.23 -9.56
CA PHE A 24 38.36 -24.44 -10.02
C PHE A 24 37.35 -24.60 -8.86
N ILE A 25 37.74 -25.33 -7.80
CA ILE A 25 36.94 -25.46 -6.57
C ILE A 25 36.83 -24.10 -5.87
N PHE A 26 37.91 -23.30 -5.82
CA PHE A 26 37.89 -21.98 -5.22
C PHE A 26 36.99 -20.99 -5.99
N ILE A 27 36.97 -21.04 -7.32
CA ILE A 27 36.07 -20.24 -8.17
C ILE A 27 34.60 -20.66 -7.96
N LEU A 28 34.30 -21.97 -7.82
CA LEU A 28 32.96 -22.44 -7.51
C LEU A 28 32.51 -21.98 -6.12
N PHE A 29 33.40 -21.97 -5.13
CA PHE A 29 33.06 -21.46 -3.79
C PHE A 29 32.79 -19.96 -3.80
N THR A 30 33.54 -19.15 -4.54
CA THR A 30 33.31 -17.71 -4.64
C THR A 30 31.98 -17.39 -5.33
N SER A 31 31.60 -18.12 -6.38
CA SER A 31 30.32 -17.92 -7.07
C SER A 31 29.10 -18.29 -6.21
N VAL A 32 29.21 -19.25 -5.29
CA VAL A 32 28.14 -19.59 -4.34
C VAL A 32 28.02 -18.51 -3.23
N TYR A 33 29.15 -17.91 -2.83
CA TYR A 33 29.12 -16.82 -1.85
C TYR A 33 28.53 -15.53 -2.42
N GLU A 34 28.76 -15.19 -3.70
CA GLU A 34 28.17 -14.00 -4.33
C GLU A 34 26.65 -14.12 -4.52
N GLN A 35 26.10 -15.28 -4.78
CA GLN A 35 24.64 -15.47 -4.88
C GLN A 35 23.90 -15.21 -3.56
N LYS A 36 24.55 -15.31 -2.41
CA LYS A 36 23.95 -15.02 -1.11
C LYS A 36 23.91 -13.54 -0.76
N PHE A 37 24.66 -12.70 -1.49
CA PHE A 37 24.79 -11.26 -1.23
C PHE A 37 23.83 -10.37 -2.05
N LEU A 38 23.13 -10.92 -3.02
CA LEU A 38 22.16 -10.20 -3.86
C LEU A 38 20.71 -10.47 -3.48
N GLN A 39 20.43 -10.65 -2.20
CA GLN A 39 19.04 -10.62 -1.77
C GLN A 39 18.58 -9.16 -1.91
N GLU A 40 17.80 -8.88 -2.98
CA GLU A 40 17.19 -7.57 -3.16
C GLU A 40 16.42 -7.20 -1.90
N PHE A 41 16.54 -5.95 -1.50
CA PHE A 41 15.83 -5.44 -0.34
C PHE A 41 14.32 -5.64 -0.53
N GLN A 42 13.71 -6.40 0.38
CA GLN A 42 12.27 -6.63 0.43
C GLN A 42 11.80 -6.53 1.88
N ALA A 43 10.59 -6.02 2.08
CA ALA A 43 10.02 -5.93 3.41
C ALA A 43 8.50 -6.01 3.40
N LYS A 44 7.93 -6.38 4.55
CA LYS A 44 6.50 -6.31 4.85
C LYS A 44 6.28 -5.39 6.04
N ALA A 45 5.36 -4.44 5.91
CA ALA A 45 4.89 -3.60 7.01
C ALA A 45 3.40 -3.84 7.24
N TYR A 46 3.02 -4.10 8.47
CA TYR A 46 1.65 -4.36 8.90
C TYR A 46 1.08 -3.08 9.49
N TYR A 47 -0.05 -2.64 8.98
CA TYR A 47 -0.72 -1.43 9.44
C TYR A 47 -2.05 -1.76 10.08
N PHE A 48 -2.35 -1.06 11.15
CA PHE A 48 -3.67 -1.03 11.76
C PHE A 48 -4.31 0.33 11.47
N SER A 49 -5.47 0.31 10.85
CA SER A 49 -6.28 1.49 10.56
C SER A 49 -7.38 1.61 11.59
N LYS A 50 -7.54 2.79 12.16
CA LYS A 50 -8.62 3.13 13.08
C LYS A 50 -9.29 4.42 12.63
N SER A 51 -10.60 4.34 12.37
CA SER A 51 -11.44 5.49 12.05
C SER A 51 -12.33 5.83 13.22
N LYS A 52 -12.48 7.10 13.52
CA LYS A 52 -13.46 7.61 14.48
C LYS A 52 -14.77 7.87 13.75
N MET A 53 -15.88 7.36 14.27
CA MET A 53 -17.18 7.64 13.71
C MET A 53 -17.63 9.05 14.08
N ASP A 54 -17.96 9.85 13.08
CA ASP A 54 -18.71 11.08 13.30
C ASP A 54 -20.22 10.77 13.26
N LEU A 55 -20.85 10.81 14.41
CA LEU A 55 -22.29 10.58 14.54
C LEU A 55 -23.13 11.85 14.24
N GLY A 56 -22.46 12.98 13.97
CA GLY A 56 -23.10 14.25 13.64
C GLY A 56 -24.22 14.65 14.62
N LYS A 57 -25.25 15.32 14.09
CA LYS A 57 -26.43 15.76 14.88
C LYS A 57 -27.20 14.58 15.52
N TRP A 58 -27.16 13.40 14.93
CA TRP A 58 -27.78 12.19 15.48
C TRP A 58 -27.09 11.74 16.75
N GLY A 59 -25.75 11.74 16.77
CA GLY A 59 -24.96 11.36 17.94
C GLY A 59 -25.16 12.28 19.14
N ALA A 60 -25.49 13.55 18.92
CA ALA A 60 -25.83 14.48 20.01
C ALA A 60 -27.08 14.09 20.80
N ARG A 61 -27.95 13.22 20.25
CA ARG A 61 -29.18 12.72 20.90
C ARG A 61 -28.97 11.38 21.61
N LEU A 62 -27.78 10.77 21.48
CA LEU A 62 -27.48 9.48 22.07
C LEU A 62 -26.79 9.65 23.43
N SER A 63 -27.12 8.77 24.38
CA SER A 63 -26.35 8.62 25.61
C SER A 63 -24.95 8.06 25.31
N GLU A 64 -23.99 8.23 26.22
CA GLU A 64 -22.63 7.66 26.08
C GLU A 64 -22.64 6.13 25.97
N ALA A 65 -23.58 5.46 26.66
CA ALA A 65 -23.76 4.01 26.53
C ALA A 65 -24.22 3.61 25.12
N GLN A 66 -25.17 4.33 24.55
CA GLN A 66 -25.64 4.09 23.17
C GLN A 66 -24.55 4.38 22.14
N LYS A 67 -23.75 5.44 22.31
CA LYS A 67 -22.59 5.72 21.44
C LYS A 67 -21.60 4.57 21.44
N LYS A 68 -21.22 4.06 22.63
CA LYS A 68 -20.33 2.91 22.77
C LYS A 68 -20.89 1.65 22.12
N GLU A 69 -22.20 1.40 22.23
CA GLU A 69 -22.83 0.26 21.58
C GLU A 69 -22.79 0.37 20.05
N VAL A 70 -23.04 1.56 19.50
CA VAL A 70 -22.91 1.82 18.05
C VAL A 70 -21.47 1.62 17.60
N GLU A 71 -20.50 2.17 18.32
CA GLU A 71 -19.07 1.99 18.02
C GLU A 71 -18.68 0.50 18.05
N ALA A 72 -19.14 -0.26 19.03
CA ALA A 72 -18.87 -1.68 19.14
C ALA A 72 -19.43 -2.48 17.95
N ARG A 73 -20.65 -2.17 17.51
CA ARG A 73 -21.26 -2.79 16.31
C ARG A 73 -20.52 -2.44 15.01
N MET A 74 -19.91 -1.25 14.96
CA MET A 74 -19.20 -0.77 13.79
C MET A 74 -17.70 -1.06 13.84
N LYS A 75 -17.20 -1.72 14.90
CA LYS A 75 -15.77 -1.95 15.12
C LYS A 75 -15.08 -2.54 13.89
N ASN A 76 -15.62 -3.60 13.30
CA ASN A 76 -15.04 -4.27 12.13
C ASN A 76 -14.99 -3.40 10.85
N ARG A 77 -15.77 -2.29 10.82
CA ARG A 77 -15.70 -1.29 9.74
C ARG A 77 -14.72 -0.17 10.04
N LEU A 78 -14.58 0.16 11.33
CA LEU A 78 -13.75 1.27 11.80
C LEU A 78 -12.31 0.85 12.06
N GLU A 79 -12.07 -0.43 12.30
CA GLU A 79 -10.76 -1.00 12.59
C GLU A 79 -10.43 -2.08 11.57
N LYS A 80 -9.31 -1.91 10.86
CA LYS A 80 -8.88 -2.82 9.79
C LYS A 80 -7.38 -3.04 9.81
N GLY A 81 -6.95 -4.26 9.50
CA GLY A 81 -5.56 -4.61 9.26
C GLY A 81 -5.19 -4.52 7.78
N TYR A 82 -3.96 -4.12 7.51
CA TYR A 82 -3.40 -4.05 6.15
C TYR A 82 -1.96 -4.51 6.13
N VAL A 83 -1.53 -5.03 4.99
CA VAL A 83 -0.12 -5.39 4.74
C VAL A 83 0.39 -4.60 3.55
N LEU A 84 1.52 -3.93 3.73
CA LEU A 84 2.33 -3.32 2.68
C LEU A 84 3.54 -4.22 2.43
N SER A 85 3.57 -4.89 1.29
CA SER A 85 4.73 -5.63 0.78
C SER A 85 5.48 -4.74 -0.18
N PHE A 86 6.80 -4.58 -0.02
CA PHE A 86 7.55 -3.61 -0.83
C PHE A 86 9.02 -3.98 -1.01
N ASN A 87 9.58 -3.48 -2.12
CA ASN A 87 11.00 -3.37 -2.38
C ASN A 87 11.39 -1.88 -2.48
N LYS A 88 12.51 -1.53 -3.11
CA LYS A 88 12.92 -0.12 -3.25
C LYS A 88 12.04 0.69 -4.20
N GLU A 89 11.47 0.06 -5.22
CA GLU A 89 10.75 0.70 -6.32
C GLU A 89 9.25 0.42 -6.31
N GLU A 90 8.85 -0.77 -5.84
CA GLU A 90 7.49 -1.28 -5.96
C GLU A 90 6.89 -1.61 -4.61
N SER A 91 5.57 -1.48 -4.53
CA SER A 91 4.82 -1.90 -3.34
C SER A 91 3.43 -2.41 -3.69
N VAL A 92 2.96 -3.36 -2.90
CA VAL A 92 1.59 -3.86 -2.90
C VAL A 92 0.98 -3.64 -1.52
N PHE A 93 -0.16 -2.99 -1.47
CA PHE A 93 -0.95 -2.74 -0.26
C PHE A 93 -2.28 -3.46 -0.35
N ILE A 94 -2.60 -4.27 0.64
CA ILE A 94 -3.80 -5.10 0.67
C ILE A 94 -4.40 -5.14 2.06
N GLU A 95 -5.74 -5.16 2.18
CA GLU A 95 -6.44 -5.42 3.43
C GLU A 95 -6.16 -6.86 3.87
N GLU A 96 -5.80 -7.05 5.14
CA GLU A 96 -5.58 -8.36 5.73
C GLU A 96 -6.93 -9.03 5.97
N ASP A 97 -7.17 -10.18 5.33
CA ASP A 97 -8.39 -10.95 5.53
C ASP A 97 -8.44 -11.45 6.98
N GLN A 98 -9.31 -10.87 7.78
CA GLN A 98 -9.60 -11.41 9.12
C GLN A 98 -10.47 -12.65 8.95
N LEU A 99 -9.95 -13.81 9.32
CA LEU A 99 -10.68 -15.10 9.37
C LEU A 99 -11.92 -15.06 10.27
N ASP A 100 -12.07 -14.02 11.10
CA ASP A 100 -13.18 -13.85 12.05
C ASP A 100 -14.40 -13.12 11.48
N ALA A 101 -14.48 -12.87 10.20
CA ALA A 101 -15.67 -12.33 9.55
C ALA A 101 -16.83 -13.36 9.43
N ILE A 102 -16.93 -14.30 10.38
CA ILE A 102 -18.03 -15.26 10.50
C ILE A 102 -19.35 -14.57 10.91
N SER A 103 -19.29 -13.36 11.41
CA SER A 103 -20.49 -12.58 11.73
C SER A 103 -20.98 -11.77 10.53
N GLY A 104 -21.39 -12.37 9.42
CA GLY A 104 -22.32 -11.87 8.38
C GLY A 104 -22.50 -10.35 8.12
N ALA A 105 -21.69 -9.51 8.71
CA ALA A 105 -21.77 -8.05 8.75
C ALA A 105 -20.84 -7.36 7.73
N THR A 106 -20.36 -8.04 6.72
CA THR A 106 -19.87 -7.40 5.52
C THR A 106 -21.09 -6.99 4.70
N ASP A 107 -21.66 -5.87 5.10
CA ASP A 107 -22.61 -5.12 4.30
C ASP A 107 -22.07 -5.04 2.87
N SER A 108 -22.80 -5.70 1.94
CA SER A 108 -22.44 -5.72 0.51
C SER A 108 -22.31 -4.31 -0.06
N TRP A 109 -22.95 -3.32 0.55
CA TRP A 109 -22.86 -1.92 0.21
C TRP A 109 -21.46 -1.34 0.51
N GLY A 110 -20.95 -1.54 1.73
CA GLY A 110 -19.62 -1.04 2.13
C GLY A 110 -18.49 -1.66 1.32
N LYS A 111 -18.62 -2.91 0.92
CA LYS A 111 -17.64 -3.62 0.08
C LYS A 111 -17.47 -2.96 -1.30
N ASN A 112 -18.53 -2.40 -1.88
CA ASN A 112 -18.49 -1.71 -3.18
C ASN A 112 -17.69 -0.40 -3.17
N PHE A 113 -17.37 0.13 -1.98
CA PHE A 113 -16.65 1.40 -1.80
C PHE A 113 -15.39 1.24 -0.94
N ALA A 114 -14.89 0.02 -0.80
CA ALA A 114 -13.63 -0.27 -0.14
C ALA A 114 -12.48 -0.27 -1.16
N PRO A 115 -11.29 0.21 -0.79
CA PRO A 115 -10.11 0.09 -1.64
C PRO A 115 -9.71 -1.39 -1.76
N GLY A 116 -9.49 -1.87 -2.99
CA GLY A 116 -8.96 -3.19 -3.27
C GLY A 116 -7.43 -3.24 -3.22
N LYS A 117 -6.83 -4.32 -3.73
CA LYS A 117 -5.37 -4.48 -3.84
C LYS A 117 -4.79 -3.32 -4.64
N GLN A 118 -3.88 -2.56 -4.02
CA GLN A 118 -3.21 -1.42 -4.63
C GLN A 118 -1.73 -1.74 -4.88
N TYR A 119 -1.26 -1.48 -6.09
CA TYR A 119 0.14 -1.54 -6.48
C TYR A 119 0.64 -0.15 -6.82
N LYS A 120 1.85 0.18 -6.39
CA LYS A 120 2.57 1.42 -6.73
C LYS A 120 3.98 1.11 -7.19
N ASN A 121 4.41 1.76 -8.27
CA ASN A 121 5.81 1.80 -8.68
C ASN A 121 6.29 3.25 -8.65
N VAL A 122 7.15 3.58 -7.67
CA VAL A 122 7.64 4.95 -7.44
C VAL A 122 8.70 5.39 -8.43
N LYS A 123 9.28 4.47 -9.20
CA LYS A 123 10.25 4.76 -10.26
C LYS A 123 9.57 5.15 -11.57
N THR A 124 8.50 4.44 -11.92
CA THR A 124 7.74 4.70 -13.14
C THR A 124 6.54 5.62 -12.92
N ASN A 125 6.29 6.06 -11.69
CA ASN A 125 5.12 6.84 -11.28
C ASN A 125 3.80 6.19 -11.68
N THR A 126 3.68 4.88 -11.49
CA THR A 126 2.50 4.11 -11.88
C THR A 126 1.74 3.64 -10.65
N GLN A 127 0.42 3.79 -10.68
CA GLN A 127 -0.52 3.24 -9.70
C GLN A 127 -1.52 2.32 -10.41
N LEU A 128 -1.73 1.13 -9.84
CA LEU A 128 -2.75 0.18 -10.26
C LEU A 128 -3.56 -0.23 -9.03
N GLN A 129 -4.88 -0.27 -9.15
CA GLN A 129 -5.74 -0.68 -8.05
C GLN A 129 -6.90 -1.54 -8.55
N GLU A 130 -7.06 -2.72 -7.95
CA GLU A 130 -8.26 -3.53 -8.15
C GLU A 130 -9.44 -2.88 -7.43
N GLN A 131 -10.56 -2.80 -8.13
CA GLN A 131 -11.83 -2.35 -7.56
C GLN A 131 -12.95 -3.31 -7.95
N GLU A 132 -13.87 -3.53 -7.03
CA GLU A 132 -15.10 -4.26 -7.31
C GLU A 132 -16.30 -3.36 -7.04
N PHE A 133 -17.18 -3.24 -8.04
CA PHE A 133 -18.39 -2.46 -7.91
C PHE A 133 -19.58 -3.25 -8.44
N TYR A 134 -20.49 -3.66 -7.57
CA TYR A 134 -21.65 -4.51 -7.88
C TYR A 134 -21.29 -5.76 -8.70
N GLY A 135 -20.27 -6.50 -8.24
CA GLY A 135 -19.80 -7.74 -8.87
C GLY A 135 -18.99 -7.55 -10.16
N LYS A 136 -18.80 -6.32 -10.62
CA LYS A 136 -17.92 -6.01 -11.74
C LYS A 136 -16.53 -5.63 -11.24
N LYS A 137 -15.50 -6.25 -11.82
CA LYS A 137 -14.11 -5.99 -11.48
C LYS A 137 -13.51 -4.98 -12.44
N PHE A 138 -12.82 -4.01 -11.89
CA PHE A 138 -12.10 -2.96 -12.59
C PHE A 138 -10.63 -2.96 -12.17
N LEU A 139 -9.76 -2.68 -13.12
CA LEU A 139 -8.36 -2.38 -12.88
C LEU A 139 -8.19 -0.88 -13.13
N VAL A 140 -8.14 -0.12 -12.04
CA VAL A 140 -7.95 1.33 -12.13
C VAL A 140 -6.47 1.62 -12.26
N LYS A 141 -6.08 2.21 -13.40
CA LYS A 141 -4.71 2.57 -13.74
C LYS A 141 -4.58 4.07 -13.83
N ASP A 142 -3.63 4.61 -13.12
CA ASP A 142 -3.40 6.06 -13.10
C ASP A 142 -1.93 6.37 -12.85
N VAL A 143 -1.58 7.64 -13.00
CA VAL A 143 -0.28 8.17 -12.63
C VAL A 143 -0.24 8.35 -11.11
N LEU A 144 0.85 7.93 -10.48
CA LEU A 144 1.11 8.14 -9.06
C LEU A 144 1.40 9.64 -8.83
N GLN A 145 0.40 10.37 -8.37
CA GLN A 145 0.48 11.82 -8.17
C GLN A 145 1.47 12.18 -7.05
N PRO A 146 2.38 13.13 -7.26
CA PRO A 146 3.27 13.59 -6.21
C PRO A 146 2.50 14.31 -5.10
N ILE A 147 2.90 14.07 -3.85
CA ILE A 147 2.37 14.77 -2.69
C ILE A 147 3.37 15.84 -2.27
N GLU A 148 2.91 17.07 -2.15
CA GLU A 148 3.72 18.19 -1.68
C GLU A 148 3.82 18.18 -0.15
N TRP A 149 4.85 17.50 0.36
CA TRP A 149 5.10 17.38 1.78
C TRP A 149 5.86 18.58 2.35
N SER A 150 5.35 19.14 3.43
CA SER A 150 6.08 20.07 4.30
C SER A 150 6.75 19.28 5.41
N LEU A 151 8.08 19.22 5.39
CA LEU A 151 8.86 18.47 6.37
C LEU A 151 8.99 19.29 7.67
N GLY A 152 8.59 18.67 8.80
CA GLY A 152 8.71 19.24 10.13
C GLY A 152 9.99 18.81 10.86
N SER A 153 10.29 19.50 11.96
CA SER A 153 11.40 19.17 12.87
C SER A 153 10.98 18.29 14.05
N GLU A 154 9.68 18.06 14.21
CA GLU A 154 9.15 17.24 15.28
C GLU A 154 9.56 15.77 15.08
N THR A 155 9.91 15.11 16.19
CA THR A 155 10.32 13.71 16.19
C THR A 155 9.54 12.92 17.22
N LYS A 156 9.24 11.65 16.91
CA LYS A 156 8.73 10.67 17.88
C LYS A 156 9.26 9.28 17.60
N LYS A 157 9.19 8.40 18.57
CA LYS A 157 9.49 6.97 18.37
C LYS A 157 8.23 6.19 18.05
N ILE A 158 8.29 5.36 16.98
CA ILE A 158 7.28 4.36 16.67
C ILE A 158 8.00 3.01 16.66
N GLY A 159 7.74 2.18 17.67
CA GLY A 159 8.54 0.99 17.92
C GLY A 159 10.02 1.36 18.15
N ASN A 160 10.91 0.76 17.36
CA ASN A 160 12.35 1.01 17.42
C ASN A 160 12.83 2.13 16.47
N TYR A 161 11.92 2.78 15.73
CA TYR A 161 12.27 3.76 14.71
C TYR A 161 12.07 5.18 15.23
N SER A 162 13.04 6.06 14.96
CA SER A 162 12.91 7.50 15.17
C SER A 162 12.25 8.10 13.93
N CYS A 163 11.05 8.63 14.09
CA CYS A 163 10.24 9.16 12.99
C CYS A 163 10.23 10.68 13.02
N PHE A 164 10.17 11.28 11.84
CA PHE A 164 10.00 12.71 11.63
C PHE A 164 8.61 13.01 11.12
N LYS A 165 8.09 14.16 11.50
CA LYS A 165 6.77 14.63 11.07
C LYS A 165 6.84 15.26 9.69
N ALA A 166 5.83 14.99 8.88
CA ALA A 166 5.55 15.71 7.66
C ALA A 166 4.05 16.00 7.56
N THR A 167 3.69 17.11 6.92
CA THR A 167 2.30 17.49 6.68
C THR A 167 2.06 17.78 5.22
N ALA A 168 0.84 17.55 4.75
CA ALA A 168 0.41 17.88 3.39
C ALA A 168 -1.06 18.26 3.38
N SER A 169 -1.48 18.93 2.31
CA SER A 169 -2.88 19.25 2.05
C SER A 169 -3.26 18.68 0.69
N ILE A 170 -4.20 17.73 0.66
CA ILE A 170 -4.63 17.03 -0.56
C ILE A 170 -6.12 17.28 -0.80
N PRO A 171 -6.59 17.45 -2.05
CA PRO A 171 -8.00 17.48 -2.36
C PRO A 171 -8.71 16.24 -1.80
N SER A 172 -9.78 16.45 -1.03
CA SER A 172 -10.49 15.34 -0.37
C SER A 172 -11.04 14.31 -1.38
N ASP A 173 -11.33 14.77 -2.60
CA ASP A 173 -11.81 13.94 -3.69
C ASP A 173 -10.77 12.95 -4.20
N GLU A 174 -9.49 13.31 -4.15
CA GLU A 174 -8.40 12.42 -4.53
C GLU A 174 -8.18 11.29 -3.53
N LEU A 175 -8.45 11.54 -2.24
CA LEU A 175 -8.33 10.52 -1.19
C LEU A 175 -9.51 9.55 -1.16
N THR A 176 -10.65 9.95 -1.71
CA THR A 176 -11.90 9.18 -1.66
C THR A 176 -12.47 8.91 -3.06
N TRP A 177 -11.61 8.85 -4.07
CA TRP A 177 -12.02 8.67 -5.47
C TRP A 177 -12.80 7.37 -5.72
N TYR A 178 -12.55 6.32 -4.93
CA TYR A 178 -13.24 5.04 -5.01
C TYR A 178 -14.58 5.00 -4.26
N SER A 179 -14.94 6.06 -3.55
CA SER A 179 -16.16 6.15 -2.75
C SER A 179 -17.23 7.02 -3.41
N PHE A 180 -18.48 6.87 -2.96
CA PHE A 180 -19.61 7.65 -3.42
C PHE A 180 -20.30 8.37 -2.26
N SER A 181 -20.69 9.64 -2.49
CA SER A 181 -21.50 10.44 -1.56
C SER A 181 -22.57 11.21 -2.32
N TRP A 182 -23.82 11.13 -1.83
CA TRP A 182 -24.93 11.93 -2.37
C TRP A 182 -24.73 13.43 -2.16
N ASP A 183 -24.08 13.83 -1.09
CA ASP A 183 -23.76 15.23 -0.82
C ASP A 183 -22.77 15.78 -1.83
N LYS A 184 -21.72 15.01 -2.14
CA LYS A 184 -20.76 15.34 -3.18
C LYS A 184 -21.43 15.54 -4.55
N LEU A 185 -22.39 14.66 -4.88
CA LEU A 185 -23.13 14.76 -6.13
C LEU A 185 -24.06 15.98 -6.18
N ARG A 186 -24.69 16.38 -5.06
CA ARG A 186 -25.51 17.59 -4.98
C ARG A 186 -24.67 18.85 -5.12
N ASN A 187 -23.58 18.92 -4.36
CA ASN A 187 -22.70 20.09 -4.36
C ASN A 187 -22.04 20.30 -5.73
N SER A 188 -21.71 19.23 -6.47
CA SER A 188 -21.23 19.38 -7.84
C SER A 188 -22.30 19.93 -8.80
N ALA A 189 -23.55 19.56 -8.64
CA ALA A 189 -24.65 20.11 -9.46
C ALA A 189 -24.94 21.59 -9.14
N GLU A 190 -24.80 22.01 -7.89
CA GLU A 190 -24.96 23.41 -7.47
C GLU A 190 -23.78 24.28 -7.92
N SER A 191 -22.55 23.76 -7.90
CA SER A 191 -21.36 24.49 -8.36
C SER A 191 -21.35 24.72 -9.88
N ASP A 192 -21.95 23.82 -10.67
CA ASP A 192 -22.13 24.03 -12.12
C ASP A 192 -23.00 25.26 -12.42
N SER A 193 -23.92 25.63 -11.51
CA SER A 193 -24.77 26.80 -11.66
C SER A 193 -24.12 28.11 -11.23
N THR A 194 -23.10 28.07 -10.38
CA THR A 194 -22.40 29.24 -9.82
C THR A 194 -21.01 29.48 -10.39
N GLY A 195 -20.45 28.51 -11.14
CA GLY A 195 -19.13 28.56 -11.76
C GLY A 195 -17.93 28.51 -10.80
N LEU A 196 -18.16 28.41 -9.49
CA LEU A 196 -17.14 28.33 -8.45
C LEU A 196 -17.17 26.97 -7.78
N LYS A 197 -16.21 26.11 -8.12
CA LYS A 197 -16.03 24.82 -7.44
C LYS A 197 -15.07 25.00 -6.27
N GLU A 198 -15.60 25.05 -5.05
CA GLU A 198 -14.78 25.02 -3.84
C GLU A 198 -14.17 23.62 -3.67
N VAL A 199 -12.84 23.54 -3.78
CA VAL A 199 -12.10 22.30 -3.58
C VAL A 199 -11.88 22.10 -2.08
N LYS A 200 -12.58 21.14 -1.49
CA LYS A 200 -12.38 20.78 -0.10
C LYS A 200 -11.01 20.08 0.05
N MET A 201 -10.15 20.64 0.91
CA MET A 201 -8.83 20.11 1.21
C MET A 201 -8.85 19.27 2.49
N THR A 202 -8.11 18.17 2.48
CA THR A 202 -7.86 17.34 3.67
C THR A 202 -6.43 17.56 4.12
N GLN A 203 -6.27 17.93 5.40
CA GLN A 203 -4.97 18.02 6.05
C GLN A 203 -4.49 16.62 6.43
N ILE A 204 -3.23 16.32 6.13
CA ILE A 204 -2.59 15.05 6.38
C ILE A 204 -1.40 15.30 7.29
N GLU A 205 -1.27 14.47 8.31
CA GLU A 205 -0.08 14.36 9.14
C GLU A 205 0.52 12.97 8.97
N ALA A 206 1.80 12.90 8.63
CA ALA A 206 2.53 11.64 8.45
C ALA A 206 3.81 11.63 9.31
N TRP A 207 4.17 10.45 9.78
CA TRP A 207 5.42 10.18 10.49
C TRP A 207 6.19 9.10 9.74
N TYR A 208 7.39 9.45 9.28
CA TYR A 208 8.21 8.58 8.46
C TYR A 208 9.55 8.27 9.12
N ALA A 209 10.08 7.09 8.84
CA ALA A 209 11.33 6.57 9.37
C ALA A 209 12.44 6.58 8.31
N PRO A 210 13.41 7.52 8.34
CA PRO A 210 14.54 7.54 7.40
C PRO A 210 15.46 6.33 7.49
N GLN A 211 15.41 5.58 8.61
CA GLN A 211 16.16 4.32 8.77
C GLN A 211 15.72 3.24 7.78
N ILE A 212 14.53 3.37 7.18
CA ILE A 212 14.05 2.53 6.08
C ILE A 212 13.92 3.43 4.85
N PRO A 213 14.99 3.59 4.05
CA PRO A 213 15.10 4.62 3.02
C PRO A 213 14.34 4.24 1.75
N VAL A 214 13.03 4.08 1.86
CA VAL A 214 12.08 3.85 0.76
C VAL A 214 11.05 4.96 0.71
N ARG A 215 10.44 5.19 -0.44
CA ARG A 215 9.45 6.26 -0.62
C ARG A 215 8.01 5.76 -0.50
N HIS A 216 7.80 4.64 0.21
CA HIS A 216 6.51 3.98 0.34
C HIS A 216 5.74 4.36 1.59
N GLY A 217 4.44 4.15 1.55
CA GLY A 217 3.51 4.28 2.66
C GLY A 217 2.17 3.61 2.34
N PRO A 218 1.25 3.55 3.32
CA PRO A 218 -0.06 2.93 3.16
C PRO A 218 -0.93 3.74 2.18
N LEU A 219 -1.89 3.10 1.52
CA LEU A 219 -2.81 3.72 0.56
C LEU A 219 -2.10 4.62 -0.46
N ASP A 220 -2.66 5.79 -0.73
CA ASP A 220 -2.11 6.77 -1.68
C ASP A 220 -0.95 7.61 -1.10
N TYR A 221 -0.56 7.38 0.17
CA TYR A 221 0.51 8.15 0.81
C TYR A 221 1.89 7.59 0.44
N TRP A 222 2.76 8.46 -0.09
CA TRP A 222 4.10 8.12 -0.54
C TRP A 222 4.98 9.36 -0.70
N GLY A 223 6.25 9.17 -1.04
CA GLY A 223 7.12 10.26 -1.49
C GLY A 223 8.04 10.85 -0.41
N LEU A 224 7.83 10.53 0.87
CA LEU A 224 8.73 10.93 1.95
C LEU A 224 10.08 10.19 1.89
N PRO A 225 11.18 10.76 2.42
CA PRO A 225 12.51 10.14 2.40
C PRO A 225 12.65 9.07 3.50
N GLY A 226 11.71 8.14 3.57
CA GLY A 226 11.62 7.05 4.51
C GLY A 226 10.23 6.43 4.53
N LEU A 227 10.13 5.18 5.01
CA LEU A 227 8.84 4.49 5.14
C LEU A 227 7.91 5.28 6.05
N ILE A 228 6.67 5.53 5.59
CA ILE A 228 5.64 6.17 6.40
C ILE A 228 5.10 5.15 7.40
N LEU A 229 5.36 5.35 8.69
CA LEU A 229 4.93 4.44 9.75
C LEU A 229 3.57 4.83 10.34
N GLU A 230 3.22 6.10 10.28
CA GLU A 230 1.90 6.56 10.71
C GLU A 230 1.41 7.66 9.78
N VAL A 231 0.13 7.62 9.49
CA VAL A 231 -0.54 8.71 8.76
C VAL A 231 -1.93 8.93 9.33
N SER A 232 -2.27 10.19 9.51
CA SER A 232 -3.59 10.63 9.97
C SER A 232 -4.18 11.60 8.95
N ALA A 233 -5.42 11.32 8.54
CA ALA A 233 -6.18 12.15 7.64
C ALA A 233 -7.66 12.14 8.07
N ASN A 234 -8.27 13.29 8.24
CA ASN A 234 -9.63 13.41 8.79
C ASN A 234 -9.77 12.65 10.13
N ASN A 235 -10.68 11.70 10.16
CA ASN A 235 -10.99 10.88 11.33
C ASN A 235 -10.27 9.52 11.35
N THR A 236 -9.36 9.27 10.39
CA THR A 236 -8.68 7.98 10.24
C THR A 236 -7.20 8.11 10.52
N THR A 237 -6.68 7.22 11.35
CA THR A 237 -5.25 7.04 11.59
C THR A 237 -4.85 5.62 11.21
N MET A 238 -3.77 5.50 10.44
CA MET A 238 -3.12 4.24 10.11
C MET A 238 -1.75 4.20 10.78
N LEU A 239 -1.50 3.17 11.57
CA LEU A 239 -0.26 3.00 12.33
C LEU A 239 0.40 1.68 11.97
N CYS A 240 1.68 1.71 11.64
CA CYS A 240 2.49 0.51 11.44
C CYS A 240 2.76 -0.17 12.79
N SER A 241 2.31 -1.41 12.92
CA SER A 241 2.44 -2.22 14.13
C SER A 241 3.63 -3.20 14.09
N LYS A 242 4.06 -3.62 12.87
CA LYS A 242 5.13 -4.59 12.69
C LYS A 242 5.81 -4.38 11.35
N ILE A 243 7.13 -4.58 11.31
CA ILE A 243 7.94 -4.55 10.09
C ILE A 243 8.82 -5.79 10.06
N ILE A 244 8.87 -6.47 8.92
CA ILE A 244 9.77 -7.59 8.64
C ILE A 244 10.62 -7.20 7.45
N ILE A 245 11.92 -7.02 7.67
CA ILE A 245 12.88 -6.64 6.64
C ILE A 245 13.63 -7.91 6.20
N ASN A 246 13.76 -8.12 4.90
CA ASN A 246 14.44 -9.24 4.28
C ASN A 246 14.01 -10.59 4.90
N PRO A 247 12.70 -10.94 4.84
CA PRO A 247 12.24 -12.23 5.31
C PRO A 247 12.95 -13.34 4.54
N GLY A 248 13.09 -14.51 5.16
CA GLY A 248 13.74 -15.67 4.52
C GLY A 248 13.00 -16.18 3.27
N GLU A 249 11.75 -15.78 3.09
CA GLU A 249 10.91 -16.10 1.94
C GLU A 249 10.87 -14.92 0.96
N ILE A 250 10.78 -15.22 -0.33
CA ILE A 250 10.59 -14.19 -1.38
C ILE A 250 9.20 -13.60 -1.22
N ILE A 251 9.12 -12.28 -1.16
CA ILE A 251 7.85 -11.56 -1.13
C ILE A 251 7.37 -11.34 -2.57
N GLU A 252 6.18 -11.83 -2.89
CA GLU A 252 5.54 -11.52 -4.17
C GLU A 252 5.03 -10.07 -4.17
N ILE A 253 5.62 -9.24 -5.02
CA ILE A 253 5.21 -7.85 -5.25
C ILE A 253 4.74 -7.76 -6.69
N GLU A 254 3.52 -8.25 -6.93
CA GLU A 254 2.95 -8.34 -8.27
C GLU A 254 1.83 -7.32 -8.48
N ALA A 255 1.91 -6.61 -9.60
CA ALA A 255 0.86 -5.72 -10.06
C ALA A 255 -0.43 -6.50 -10.34
N PRO A 256 -1.60 -5.99 -9.93
CA PRO A 256 -2.87 -6.60 -10.28
C PRO A 256 -3.11 -6.52 -11.80
N THR A 257 -3.75 -7.57 -12.34
CA THR A 257 -4.01 -7.69 -13.79
C THR A 257 -5.48 -7.95 -14.12
N LYS A 258 -6.33 -8.14 -13.08
CA LYS A 258 -7.71 -8.57 -13.27
C LYS A 258 -8.67 -7.38 -13.27
N GLY A 259 -9.60 -7.37 -14.24
CA GLY A 259 -10.67 -6.38 -14.33
C GLY A 259 -10.63 -5.58 -15.63
N LYS A 260 -11.69 -4.80 -15.86
CA LYS A 260 -11.72 -3.84 -16.96
C LYS A 260 -10.80 -2.67 -16.64
N GLU A 261 -9.80 -2.40 -17.50
CA GLU A 261 -8.90 -1.26 -17.33
C GLU A 261 -9.67 0.06 -17.53
N VAL A 262 -9.54 0.96 -16.57
CA VAL A 262 -10.16 2.29 -16.54
C VAL A 262 -9.25 3.27 -15.79
N SER A 263 -9.39 4.58 -16.07
CA SER A 263 -8.78 5.63 -15.23
C SER A 263 -9.59 5.88 -13.95
N LYS A 264 -9.02 6.60 -12.97
CA LYS A 264 -9.75 7.05 -11.76
C LYS A 264 -11.01 7.84 -12.13
N THR A 265 -10.91 8.76 -13.09
CA THR A 265 -12.03 9.58 -13.55
C THR A 265 -13.13 8.74 -14.20
N GLU A 266 -12.78 7.79 -15.06
CA GLU A 266 -13.76 6.89 -15.68
C GLU A 266 -14.46 6.02 -14.63
N TYR A 267 -13.71 5.51 -13.63
CA TYR A 267 -14.29 4.74 -12.55
C TYR A 267 -15.27 5.56 -11.71
N GLN A 268 -14.93 6.81 -11.37
CA GLN A 268 -15.83 7.74 -10.67
C GLN A 268 -17.11 8.00 -11.46
N ASN A 269 -17.01 8.17 -12.78
CA ASN A 269 -18.19 8.34 -13.64
C ASN A 269 -19.06 7.10 -13.64
N ILE A 270 -18.48 5.89 -13.75
CA ILE A 270 -19.21 4.63 -13.68
C ILE A 270 -20.01 4.50 -12.38
N ILE A 271 -19.37 4.80 -11.23
CA ILE A 271 -20.03 4.80 -9.92
C ILE A 271 -21.19 5.80 -9.93
N THR A 272 -20.92 7.03 -10.32
CA THR A 272 -21.88 8.14 -10.28
C THR A 272 -23.11 7.83 -11.13
N ASP A 273 -22.92 7.36 -12.35
CA ASP A 273 -24.02 7.06 -13.27
C ASP A 273 -24.86 5.89 -12.76
N LYS A 274 -24.23 4.86 -12.22
CA LYS A 274 -24.94 3.72 -11.64
C LYS A 274 -25.75 4.12 -10.42
N MET A 275 -25.22 4.98 -9.58
CA MET A 275 -25.92 5.49 -8.41
C MET A 275 -27.11 6.39 -8.79
N LYS A 276 -26.96 7.23 -9.83
CA LYS A 276 -28.07 8.02 -10.40
C LYS A 276 -29.18 7.12 -10.94
N GLU A 277 -28.81 6.06 -11.67
CA GLU A 277 -29.76 5.05 -12.20
C GLU A 277 -30.58 4.40 -11.06
N PHE A 278 -29.91 3.95 -9.98
CA PHE A 278 -30.59 3.36 -8.84
C PHE A 278 -31.58 4.33 -8.17
N ARG A 279 -31.23 5.60 -8.02
CA ARG A 279 -32.11 6.63 -7.48
C ARG A 279 -33.34 6.83 -8.38
N ASN A 280 -33.15 6.88 -9.69
CA ASN A 280 -34.24 7.11 -10.63
C ASN A 280 -35.20 5.92 -10.69
N ASN A 281 -34.68 4.69 -10.65
CA ASN A 281 -35.48 3.47 -10.63
C ASN A 281 -36.30 3.33 -9.35
N ARG A 282 -35.78 3.82 -8.18
CA ARG A 282 -36.50 3.83 -6.91
C ARG A 282 -37.64 4.86 -6.88
N ARG A 283 -37.55 5.95 -7.63
CA ARG A 283 -38.59 6.97 -7.74
C ARG A 283 -39.74 6.58 -8.67
N ARG A 284 -39.52 5.59 -9.54
CA ARG A 284 -40.52 5.09 -10.49
C ARG A 284 -41.38 3.94 -9.96
N ARG A 285 -41.03 3.42 -8.80
CA ARG A 285 -41.79 2.41 -8.04
C ARG A 285 -42.52 3.08 -6.90
#